data_c24e44586c13a347231dfba1b0439b7c
#
_entry.id   c24e44586c13a347231dfba1b0439b7c
#
_cell.length_a   1.000
_cell.length_b   1.000
_cell.length_c   1.000
_cell.angle_alpha   90.00
_cell.angle_beta   90.00
_cell.angle_gamma   90.00
#
_symmetry.space_group_name_H-M   'P 1'
#
loop_
_entity.id
_entity.type
_entity.pdbx_description
1 polymer ?
#
loop_
_entity_poly.entity_id
_entity_poly.type
_entity_poly.pdbx_seq_one_letter_code
_entity_poly.pdbx_strand_id
1 'polypeptide(L)'
;MNNAVSADVTLFSRVHPDIVKRISVSSVIVSALLAIGGIGAFVTSLRMGDATSTMSMVFMTVGTILILTALFRLFWRSKEWVYTPTGSVTKEGSCFFDVCDLHVLTARLDKKTFFKDSDVQVKSNGNVRMDYLISHDKRFAAVQLFRFIPYTYEAASSVYYLTGQDALDFTRCLETNKF
;
A
#
# COMPACT_ATOMS: atom_id res chain seq x y z
N MET A 1 18.29 11.34 28.36
CA MET A 1 17.01 10.67 28.66
C MET A 1 16.54 10.06 27.35
N ASN A 2 16.73 8.75 27.18
CA ASN A 2 16.26 8.03 25.98
C ASN A 2 14.76 7.87 26.10
N ASN A 3 14.01 8.66 25.35
CA ASN A 3 12.60 8.34 25.08
C ASN A 3 12.57 7.07 24.24
N ALA A 4 12.42 5.92 24.91
CA ALA A 4 12.06 4.70 24.23
C ALA A 4 10.71 4.97 23.53
N VAL A 5 10.75 5.17 22.22
CA VAL A 5 9.56 5.23 21.40
C VAL A 5 8.91 3.86 21.55
N SER A 6 7.75 3.84 22.18
CA SER A 6 6.99 2.60 22.42
C SER A 6 6.88 1.84 21.11
N ALA A 7 7.35 0.60 21.08
CA ALA A 7 7.45 -0.28 19.91
C ALA A 7 6.11 -0.59 19.20
N ASP A 8 5.01 -0.08 19.73
CA ASP A 8 3.64 -0.41 19.34
C ASP A 8 3.01 0.54 18.32
N VAL A 9 3.73 1.57 17.86
CA VAL A 9 3.17 2.58 16.96
C VAL A 9 3.77 2.42 15.57
N THR A 10 3.14 1.59 14.76
CA THR A 10 3.47 1.50 13.33
C THR A 10 2.73 2.57 12.52
N LEU A 11 3.26 2.93 11.35
CA LEU A 11 2.66 3.87 10.39
C LEU A 11 1.16 3.59 10.16
N PHE A 12 0.79 2.32 10.16
CA PHE A 12 -0.56 1.83 9.87
C PHE A 12 -1.42 1.63 11.13
N SER A 13 -0.87 1.73 12.33
CA SER A 13 -1.61 1.63 13.59
C SER A 13 -2.14 2.98 14.08
N ARG A 14 -1.51 4.10 13.71
CA ARG A 14 -2.02 5.44 13.96
C ARG A 14 -2.85 5.93 12.79
N VAL A 15 -4.15 5.96 12.98
CA VAL A 15 -5.08 6.60 12.04
C VAL A 15 -4.88 8.11 12.13
N HIS A 16 -4.29 8.71 11.09
CA HIS A 16 -4.32 10.17 10.95
C HIS A 16 -5.77 10.59 10.68
N PRO A 17 -6.28 11.67 11.29
CA PRO A 17 -7.68 12.09 11.12
C PRO A 17 -8.06 12.32 9.64
N ASP A 18 -7.10 12.71 8.83
CA ASP A 18 -7.32 12.96 7.40
C ASP A 18 -7.21 11.72 6.50
N ILE A 19 -6.91 10.55 7.07
CA ILE A 19 -6.83 9.30 6.32
C ILE A 19 -7.95 8.38 6.77
N VAL A 20 -8.81 8.01 5.82
CA VAL A 20 -9.97 7.13 6.07
C VAL A 20 -9.92 5.93 5.14
N LYS A 21 -10.24 4.76 5.67
CA LYS A 21 -10.50 3.57 4.82
C LYS A 21 -11.85 3.73 4.14
N ARG A 22 -11.85 3.76 2.81
CA ARG A 22 -13.06 3.75 1.99
C ARG A 22 -13.11 2.50 1.12
N ILE A 23 -14.32 2.16 0.69
CA ILE A 23 -14.52 1.07 -0.26
C ILE A 23 -14.03 1.56 -1.63
N SER A 24 -13.15 0.79 -2.24
CA SER A 24 -12.67 1.02 -3.60
C SER A 24 -13.76 0.74 -4.61
N VAL A 25 -14.28 1.80 -5.23
CA VAL A 25 -15.31 1.68 -6.28
C VAL A 25 -14.80 0.82 -7.45
N SER A 26 -13.55 1.00 -7.85
CA SER A 26 -12.91 0.21 -8.90
C SER A 26 -12.89 -1.29 -8.55
N SER A 27 -12.55 -1.63 -7.30
CA SER A 27 -12.53 -3.03 -6.86
C SER A 27 -13.92 -3.65 -6.86
N VAL A 28 -14.94 -2.88 -6.46
CA VAL A 28 -16.35 -3.35 -6.48
C VAL A 28 -16.83 -3.59 -7.91
N ILE A 29 -16.56 -2.67 -8.84
CA ILE A 29 -16.95 -2.81 -10.25
C ILE A 29 -16.30 -4.06 -10.86
N VAL A 30 -15.00 -4.25 -10.68
CA VAL A 30 -14.30 -5.42 -11.21
C VAL A 30 -14.84 -6.71 -10.60
N SER A 31 -15.13 -6.73 -9.29
CA SER A 31 -15.71 -7.91 -8.64
C SER A 31 -17.13 -8.21 -9.16
N ALA A 32 -17.93 -7.17 -9.42
CA ALA A 32 -19.27 -7.34 -10.01
C ALA A 32 -19.19 -7.92 -11.44
N LEU A 33 -18.27 -7.43 -12.27
CA LEU A 33 -18.06 -7.95 -13.63
C LEU A 33 -17.63 -9.42 -13.62
N LEU A 34 -16.71 -9.79 -12.72
CA LEU A 34 -16.27 -11.18 -12.54
C LEU A 34 -17.42 -12.07 -12.06
N ALA A 35 -18.24 -11.60 -11.14
CA ALA A 35 -19.40 -12.35 -10.66
C ALA A 35 -20.45 -12.58 -11.77
N ILE A 36 -20.75 -11.52 -12.54
CA ILE A 36 -21.68 -11.62 -13.69
C ILE A 36 -21.14 -12.59 -14.73
N GLY A 37 -19.87 -12.50 -15.09
CA GLY A 37 -19.22 -13.42 -16.02
C GLY A 37 -19.24 -14.88 -15.52
N GLY A 38 -18.98 -15.07 -14.22
CA GLY A 38 -19.02 -16.39 -13.59
C GLY A 38 -20.43 -17.00 -13.58
N ILE A 39 -21.45 -16.21 -13.22
CA ILE A 39 -22.84 -16.64 -13.26
C ILE A 39 -23.26 -16.96 -14.70
N GLY A 40 -22.88 -16.13 -15.68
CA GLY A 40 -23.14 -16.36 -17.09
C GLY A 40 -22.56 -17.70 -17.59
N ALA A 41 -21.30 -17.98 -17.26
CA ALA A 41 -20.66 -19.25 -17.59
C ALA A 41 -21.38 -20.45 -16.95
N PHE A 42 -21.75 -20.32 -15.68
CA PHE A 42 -22.47 -21.35 -14.94
C PHE A 42 -23.86 -21.65 -15.57
N VAL A 43 -24.62 -20.60 -15.87
CA VAL A 43 -25.95 -20.74 -16.54
C VAL A 43 -25.81 -21.37 -17.92
N THR A 44 -24.78 -21.02 -18.69
CA THR A 44 -24.49 -21.61 -20.00
C THR A 44 -24.22 -23.12 -19.88
N SER A 45 -23.43 -23.53 -18.88
CA SER A 45 -23.17 -24.93 -18.57
C SER A 45 -24.47 -25.71 -18.31
N LEU A 46 -25.37 -25.14 -17.51
CA LEU A 46 -26.66 -25.78 -17.19
C LEU A 46 -27.57 -25.91 -18.40
N ARG A 47 -27.51 -24.98 -19.38
CA ARG A 47 -28.33 -24.99 -20.58
C ARG A 47 -27.85 -25.97 -21.67
N MET A 48 -26.62 -26.43 -21.59
CA MET A 48 -26.06 -27.38 -22.59
C MET A 48 -26.67 -28.78 -22.54
N GLY A 49 -27.54 -29.05 -21.54
CA GLY A 49 -28.35 -30.27 -21.46
C GLY A 49 -27.58 -31.57 -21.22
N ASP A 50 -26.30 -31.59 -21.51
CA ASP A 50 -25.43 -32.76 -21.39
C ASP A 50 -24.33 -32.46 -20.34
N ALA A 51 -24.64 -32.81 -19.09
CA ALA A 51 -23.75 -32.52 -17.93
C ALA A 51 -22.39 -33.24 -18.02
N THR A 52 -22.29 -34.27 -18.88
CA THR A 52 -21.07 -35.05 -19.09
C THR A 52 -20.20 -34.52 -20.24
N SER A 53 -20.69 -33.51 -20.97
CA SER A 53 -19.92 -32.86 -22.03
C SER A 53 -18.71 -32.16 -21.47
N THR A 54 -17.53 -32.37 -22.05
CA THR A 54 -16.27 -31.67 -21.67
C THR A 54 -16.46 -30.15 -21.65
N MET A 55 -17.24 -29.59 -22.58
CA MET A 55 -17.54 -28.15 -22.64
C MET A 55 -18.35 -27.69 -21.43
N SER A 56 -19.36 -28.44 -21.01
CA SER A 56 -20.16 -28.13 -19.82
C SER A 56 -19.29 -28.10 -18.56
N MET A 57 -18.39 -29.07 -18.41
CA MET A 57 -17.46 -29.14 -17.29
C MET A 57 -16.50 -27.94 -17.29
N VAL A 58 -15.98 -27.51 -18.45
CA VAL A 58 -15.11 -26.33 -18.57
C VAL A 58 -15.85 -25.07 -18.13
N PHE A 59 -17.07 -24.84 -18.64
CA PHE A 59 -17.87 -23.66 -18.24
C PHE A 59 -18.22 -23.65 -16.75
N MET A 60 -18.53 -24.80 -16.18
CA MET A 60 -18.81 -24.93 -14.76
C MET A 60 -17.57 -24.59 -13.91
N THR A 61 -16.41 -25.12 -14.28
CA THR A 61 -15.15 -24.86 -13.57
C THR A 61 -14.74 -23.39 -13.67
N VAL A 62 -14.77 -22.81 -14.88
CA VAL A 62 -14.45 -21.40 -15.12
C VAL A 62 -15.43 -20.49 -14.36
N GLY A 63 -16.73 -20.77 -14.42
CA GLY A 63 -17.74 -20.02 -13.69
C GLY A 63 -17.49 -20.01 -12.19
N THR A 64 -17.19 -21.18 -11.63
CA THR A 64 -16.86 -21.31 -10.19
C THR A 64 -15.63 -20.51 -9.81
N ILE A 65 -14.54 -20.60 -10.59
CA ILE A 65 -13.30 -19.86 -10.35
C ILE A 65 -13.56 -18.35 -10.40
N LEU A 66 -14.32 -17.85 -11.36
CA LEU A 66 -14.65 -16.44 -11.48
C LEU A 66 -15.46 -15.93 -10.28
N ILE A 67 -16.46 -16.70 -9.84
CA ILE A 67 -17.28 -16.35 -8.67
C ILE A 67 -16.41 -16.32 -7.40
N LEU A 68 -15.60 -17.35 -7.17
CA LEU A 68 -14.69 -17.39 -6.01
C LEU A 68 -13.69 -16.24 -6.03
N THR A 69 -13.13 -15.92 -7.20
CA THR A 69 -12.22 -14.79 -7.37
C THR A 69 -12.92 -13.45 -7.08
N ALA A 70 -14.17 -13.28 -7.53
CA ALA A 70 -14.97 -12.10 -7.25
C ALA A 70 -15.23 -11.93 -5.76
N LEU A 71 -15.61 -13.00 -5.07
CA LEU A 71 -15.84 -13.00 -3.62
C LEU A 71 -14.55 -12.69 -2.86
N PHE A 72 -13.45 -13.38 -3.17
CA PHE A 72 -12.16 -13.16 -2.53
C PHE A 72 -11.70 -11.71 -2.69
N ARG A 73 -11.84 -11.14 -3.89
CA ARG A 73 -11.49 -9.75 -4.17
C ARG A 73 -12.38 -8.78 -3.39
N LEU A 74 -13.69 -9.06 -3.27
CA LEU A 74 -14.62 -8.23 -2.54
C LEU A 74 -14.29 -8.18 -1.03
N PHE A 75 -13.93 -9.32 -0.45
CA PHE A 75 -13.60 -9.38 0.98
C PHE A 75 -12.21 -8.85 1.32
N TRP A 76 -11.21 -9.08 0.45
CA TRP A 76 -9.80 -8.81 0.76
C TRP A 76 -9.25 -7.51 0.17
N ARG A 77 -9.75 -7.07 -0.99
CA ARG A 77 -9.26 -5.89 -1.70
C ARG A 77 -10.26 -4.75 -1.84
N SER A 78 -11.34 -4.77 -1.08
CA SER A 78 -12.40 -3.75 -1.23
C SER A 78 -12.09 -2.43 -0.53
N LYS A 79 -11.04 -2.35 0.30
CA LYS A 79 -10.75 -1.16 1.11
C LYS A 79 -9.45 -0.50 0.66
N GLU A 80 -9.51 0.80 0.46
CA GLU A 80 -8.38 1.67 0.13
C GLU A 80 -8.28 2.79 1.15
N TRP A 81 -7.05 3.20 1.45
CA TRP A 81 -6.80 4.39 2.24
C TRP A 81 -6.95 5.62 1.35
N VAL A 82 -7.73 6.59 1.80
CA VAL A 82 -8.01 7.83 1.07
C VAL A 82 -7.65 9.02 1.93
N TYR A 83 -6.90 9.95 1.37
CA TYR A 83 -6.62 11.24 1.97
C TYR A 83 -7.84 12.15 1.80
N THR A 84 -8.55 12.42 2.91
CA THR A 84 -9.86 13.07 2.92
C THR A 84 -9.88 14.47 2.29
N PRO A 85 -8.87 15.34 2.52
CA PRO A 85 -8.93 16.71 2.00
C PRO A 85 -8.97 16.80 0.48
N THR A 86 -8.38 15.83 -0.23
CA THR A 86 -8.37 15.82 -1.70
C THR A 86 -9.16 14.64 -2.30
N GLY A 87 -9.62 13.71 -1.47
CA GLY A 87 -10.26 12.48 -1.95
C GLY A 87 -9.30 11.52 -2.68
N SER A 88 -8.00 11.76 -2.59
CA SER A 88 -6.97 11.01 -3.30
C SER A 88 -6.66 9.68 -2.61
N VAL A 89 -6.61 8.61 -3.39
CA VAL A 89 -6.19 7.28 -2.91
C VAL A 89 -4.71 7.32 -2.53
N THR A 90 -4.35 6.63 -1.46
CA THR A 90 -2.96 6.55 -1.02
C THR A 90 -2.31 5.24 -1.46
N LYS A 91 -1.01 5.31 -1.75
CA LYS A 91 -0.17 4.17 -2.09
C LYS A 91 0.84 3.92 -0.98
N GLU A 92 0.92 2.67 -0.55
CA GLU A 92 1.90 2.20 0.42
C GLU A 92 3.17 1.73 -0.30
N GLY A 93 4.31 1.93 0.36
CA GLY A 93 5.58 1.40 -0.11
C GLY A 93 6.63 1.39 0.98
N SER A 94 7.74 0.73 0.69
CA SER A 94 8.91 0.70 1.57
C SER A 94 10.20 0.76 0.76
N CYS A 95 11.22 1.39 1.32
CA CYS A 95 12.58 1.40 0.80
C CYS A 95 13.59 1.14 1.92
N PHE A 96 14.78 0.70 1.50
CA PHE A 96 15.81 0.26 2.42
C PHE A 96 17.06 1.13 2.31
N PHE A 97 17.75 1.31 3.45
CA PHE A 97 18.94 2.12 3.59
C PHE A 97 19.95 1.45 4.51
N ASP A 98 21.18 1.97 4.56
CA ASP A 98 22.16 1.56 5.53
C ASP A 98 21.89 2.13 6.93
N VAL A 99 22.43 1.46 7.95
CA VAL A 99 22.37 1.93 9.34
C VAL A 99 23.04 3.29 9.49
N CYS A 100 24.12 3.54 8.75
CA CYS A 100 24.85 4.81 8.76
C CYS A 100 23.98 6.00 8.36
N ASP A 101 22.99 5.76 7.49
CA ASP A 101 22.12 6.79 6.94
C ASP A 101 20.95 7.15 7.86
N LEU A 102 20.67 6.33 8.88
CA LEU A 102 19.52 6.51 9.78
C LEU A 102 19.47 7.91 10.40
N HIS A 103 20.59 8.38 10.89
CA HIS A 103 20.68 9.67 11.55
C HIS A 103 20.47 10.83 10.57
N VAL A 104 20.99 10.70 9.33
CA VAL A 104 20.80 11.70 8.27
C VAL A 104 19.35 11.74 7.83
N LEU A 105 18.74 10.57 7.61
CA LEU A 105 17.32 10.44 7.26
C LEU A 105 16.41 11.05 8.33
N THR A 106 16.66 10.73 9.60
CA THR A 106 15.91 11.29 10.72
C THR A 106 16.02 12.82 10.75
N ALA A 107 17.22 13.36 10.65
CA ALA A 107 17.44 14.80 10.65
C ALA A 107 16.76 15.52 9.46
N ARG A 108 16.70 14.86 8.29
CA ARG A 108 16.00 15.40 7.11
C ARG A 108 14.49 15.38 7.27
N LEU A 109 13.94 14.30 7.81
CA LEU A 109 12.51 14.21 8.09
C LEU A 109 12.07 15.21 9.16
N ASP A 110 12.88 15.42 10.20
CA ASP A 110 12.63 16.43 11.26
C ASP A 110 12.61 17.84 10.70
N LYS A 111 13.58 18.16 9.83
CA LYS A 111 13.73 19.49 9.22
C LYS A 111 12.88 19.65 7.96
N LYS A 112 12.24 18.60 7.48
CA LYS A 112 11.50 18.56 6.20
C LYS A 112 12.31 19.06 5.02
N THR A 113 13.61 18.73 5.00
CA THR A 113 14.56 19.18 3.98
C THR A 113 14.87 18.02 3.03
N PHE A 114 14.26 18.04 1.85
CA PHE A 114 14.44 17.04 0.82
C PHE A 114 15.17 17.68 -0.36
N PHE A 115 16.44 17.31 -0.55
CA PHE A 115 17.28 17.87 -1.63
C PHE A 115 17.63 16.80 -2.65
N LYS A 116 17.66 17.23 -3.91
CA LYS A 116 17.93 16.38 -5.08
C LYS A 116 19.36 15.83 -5.12
N ASP A 117 20.32 16.48 -4.46
CA ASP A 117 21.74 16.13 -4.48
C ASP A 117 22.19 15.50 -3.16
N SER A 118 21.49 14.49 -2.68
CA SER A 118 21.86 13.82 -1.45
C SER A 118 22.70 12.57 -1.72
N ASP A 119 23.65 12.31 -0.80
CA ASP A 119 24.52 11.12 -0.84
C ASP A 119 23.81 9.83 -0.40
N VAL A 120 22.61 9.95 0.17
CA VAL A 120 21.83 8.81 0.68
C VAL A 120 21.04 8.19 -0.48
N GLN A 121 21.34 6.95 -0.80
CA GLN A 121 20.71 6.21 -1.89
C GLN A 121 19.86 5.06 -1.36
N VAL A 122 18.73 4.83 -2.02
CA VAL A 122 17.89 3.66 -1.78
C VAL A 122 18.62 2.40 -2.22
N LYS A 123 18.63 1.39 -1.36
CA LYS A 123 19.22 0.08 -1.62
C LYS A 123 18.14 -0.97 -1.83
N SER A 124 18.49 -2.05 -2.50
CA SER A 124 17.60 -3.22 -2.65
C SER A 124 17.44 -4.00 -1.34
N ASN A 125 18.42 -3.84 -0.41
CA ASN A 125 18.41 -4.46 0.90
C ASN A 125 19.18 -3.57 1.88
N GLY A 126 18.73 -3.49 3.13
CA GLY A 126 19.38 -2.65 4.15
C GLY A 126 18.79 -2.90 5.54
N ASN A 127 19.54 -2.47 6.55
CA ASN A 127 19.14 -2.63 7.95
C ASN A 127 18.23 -1.49 8.46
N VAL A 128 17.99 -0.47 7.64
CA VAL A 128 16.98 0.56 7.88
C VAL A 128 15.91 0.45 6.82
N ARG A 129 14.66 0.30 7.24
CA ARG A 129 13.48 0.29 6.39
C ARG A 129 12.70 1.56 6.62
N MET A 130 12.38 2.26 5.57
CA MET A 130 11.49 3.41 5.58
C MET A 130 10.16 2.99 4.95
N ASP A 131 9.12 2.93 5.78
CA ASP A 131 7.76 2.70 5.30
C ASP A 131 7.10 4.05 5.04
N TYR A 132 6.36 4.14 3.95
CA TYR A 132 5.68 5.37 3.56
C TYR A 132 4.29 5.11 2.99
N LEU A 133 3.44 6.11 3.17
CA LEU A 133 2.11 6.20 2.59
C LEU A 133 2.02 7.53 1.84
N ILE A 134 1.79 7.51 0.54
CA ILE A 134 1.74 8.72 -0.30
C ILE A 134 0.40 8.80 -0.99
N SER A 135 -0.24 9.98 -0.98
CA SER A 135 -1.44 10.24 -1.78
C SER A 135 -1.09 10.33 -3.28
N HIS A 136 -1.98 9.85 -4.13
CA HIS A 136 -1.77 9.84 -5.59
C HIS A 136 -1.56 11.25 -6.17
N ASP A 137 -2.15 12.27 -5.53
CA ASP A 137 -1.96 13.69 -5.89
C ASP A 137 -0.67 14.30 -5.30
N LYS A 138 0.15 13.49 -4.60
CA LYS A 138 1.43 13.89 -3.99
C LYS A 138 1.32 15.04 -2.97
N ARG A 139 0.12 15.31 -2.44
CA ARG A 139 -0.11 16.38 -1.45
C ARG A 139 -0.03 15.94 -0.01
N PHE A 140 0.05 14.63 0.21
CA PHE A 140 0.18 14.04 1.53
C PHE A 140 1.17 12.88 1.48
N ALA A 141 2.06 12.81 2.47
CA ALA A 141 2.88 11.65 2.73
C ALA A 141 3.00 11.41 4.25
N ALA A 142 2.94 10.15 4.65
CA ALA A 142 3.28 9.71 6.00
C ALA A 142 4.48 8.78 5.90
N VAL A 143 5.48 8.98 6.77
CA VAL A 143 6.76 8.28 6.69
C VAL A 143 7.17 7.81 8.08
N GLN A 144 7.71 6.61 8.19
CA GLN A 144 8.27 6.10 9.43
C GLN A 144 9.53 5.28 9.14
N LEU A 145 10.54 5.46 9.97
CA LEU A 145 11.79 4.71 9.89
C LEU A 145 11.77 3.56 10.89
N PHE A 146 12.28 2.42 10.43
CA PHE A 146 12.46 1.21 11.21
C PHE A 146 13.91 0.78 11.12
N ARG A 147 14.44 0.27 12.22
CA ARG A 147 15.77 -0.33 12.29
C ARG A 147 15.65 -1.84 12.45
N PHE A 148 16.43 -2.57 11.70
CA PHE A 148 16.54 -4.02 11.86
C PHE A 148 17.28 -4.34 13.15
N ILE A 149 16.64 -5.13 13.99
CA ILE A 149 17.25 -5.82 15.13
C ILE A 149 17.15 -7.33 14.87
N PRO A 150 17.91 -8.19 15.56
CA PRO A 150 17.83 -9.62 15.27
C PRO A 150 16.40 -10.12 15.21
N TYR A 151 16.02 -10.66 14.03
CA TYR A 151 14.72 -11.24 13.66
C TYR A 151 13.53 -10.31 13.43
N THR A 152 13.64 -8.97 13.67
CA THR A 152 12.50 -8.05 13.51
C THR A 152 12.94 -6.63 13.17
N TYR A 153 11.96 -5.80 12.80
CA TYR A 153 12.14 -4.35 12.63
C TYR A 153 11.45 -3.61 13.77
N GLU A 154 12.19 -2.75 14.45
CA GLU A 154 11.64 -1.83 15.46
C GLU A 154 11.54 -0.41 14.93
N ALA A 155 10.53 0.33 15.39
CA ALA A 155 10.37 1.74 15.04
C ALA A 155 11.56 2.55 15.55
N ALA A 156 12.32 3.14 14.63
CA ALA A 156 13.46 4.00 14.91
C ALA A 156 13.06 5.48 15.01
N SER A 157 11.87 5.82 14.52
CA SER A 157 11.31 7.17 14.57
C SER A 157 9.81 7.17 14.88
N SER A 158 9.29 8.36 15.26
CA SER A 158 7.85 8.61 15.21
C SER A 158 7.38 8.65 13.75
N VAL A 159 6.05 8.67 13.54
CA VAL A 159 5.48 8.88 12.22
C VAL A 159 5.59 10.36 11.86
N TYR A 160 6.20 10.65 10.72
CA TYR A 160 6.28 11.99 10.14
C TYR A 160 5.15 12.19 9.15
N TYR A 161 4.44 13.31 9.28
CA TYR A 161 3.39 13.71 8.35
C TYR A 161 3.86 14.91 7.53
N LEU A 162 3.88 14.74 6.23
CA LEU A 162 4.30 15.73 5.25
C LEU A 162 3.08 16.15 4.44
N THR A 163 2.91 17.45 4.25
CA THR A 163 1.76 18.00 3.51
C THR A 163 2.21 19.05 2.51
N GLY A 164 1.45 19.22 1.42
CA GLY A 164 1.71 20.25 0.42
C GLY A 164 3.06 20.09 -0.27
N GLN A 165 3.91 21.12 -0.19
CA GLN A 165 5.22 21.14 -0.87
C GLN A 165 6.18 20.09 -0.29
N ASP A 166 6.19 19.90 1.04
CA ASP A 166 7.05 18.90 1.71
C ASP A 166 6.78 17.49 1.20
N ALA A 167 5.48 17.13 1.01
CA ALA A 167 5.09 15.84 0.47
C ALA A 167 5.52 15.66 -0.99
N LEU A 168 5.44 16.72 -1.78
CA LEU A 168 5.83 16.72 -3.18
C LEU A 168 7.36 16.55 -3.32
N ASP A 169 8.15 17.25 -2.51
CA ASP A 169 9.60 17.17 -2.53
C ASP A 169 10.08 15.80 -2.03
N PHE A 170 9.46 15.25 -0.97
CA PHE A 170 9.68 13.88 -0.52
C PHE A 170 9.40 12.86 -1.65
N THR A 171 8.28 13.01 -2.35
CA THR A 171 7.91 12.10 -3.44
C THR A 171 8.92 12.16 -4.59
N ARG A 172 9.44 13.35 -4.91
CA ARG A 172 10.49 13.51 -5.93
C ARG A 172 11.79 12.81 -5.54
N CYS A 173 12.20 12.91 -4.27
CA CYS A 173 13.37 12.18 -3.76
C CYS A 173 13.17 10.68 -3.89
N LEU A 174 11.97 10.19 -3.61
CA LEU A 174 11.63 8.78 -3.72
C LEU A 174 11.67 8.28 -5.18
N GLU A 175 11.14 9.06 -6.13
CA GLU A 175 11.18 8.75 -7.57
C GLU A 175 12.61 8.76 -8.13
N THR A 176 13.49 9.57 -7.57
CA THR A 176 14.93 9.63 -7.98
C THR A 176 15.81 8.64 -7.23
N ASN A 177 15.28 7.91 -6.24
CA ASN A 177 16.01 7.02 -5.32
C ASN A 177 17.15 7.73 -4.57
N LYS A 178 17.01 9.03 -4.30
CA LYS A 178 18.01 9.86 -3.62
C LYS A 178 17.32 10.64 -2.49
N PHE A 179 17.87 10.49 -1.29
CA PHE A 179 17.38 11.15 -0.06
C PHE A 179 18.43 11.98 0.59
#